data_a042c587152b165fc68ed014b298b718
#
_entry.id   a042c587152b165fc68ed014b298b718
#
_cell.length_a   1.000
_cell.length_b   1.000
_cell.length_c   1.000
_cell.angle_alpha   90.00
_cell.angle_beta   90.00
_cell.angle_gamma   90.00
#
_symmetry.space_group_name_H-M   'P 1'
#
loop_
_entity.id
_entity.type
_entity.pdbx_description
1 polymer ?
#
loop_
_entity_poly.entity_id
_entity_poly.type
_entity_poly.pdbx_seq_one_letter_code
_entity_poly.pdbx_strand_id
1 'polypeptide(L)'
;MFISIILVLISVIAITLGFFVYVLIITVKLPQGRAIEMIEKGRPKIGRLVACIGDSLTHGNLGVCWVNHLRYEFPNDKFLNEGINGDVVWQVHERLEPILKCHPDVIILMIGSNDAMGSFNKRSGEGYKKNNKLPEIPTFDAFKKLLPELIDRLSEIPKLAICTLPPIGEYPGSTINQHIDKFNDFIKKTAQEKHISVLAVSDSMWDELSNRTYPVKRNYNPKMIVIAKDIYGACIQHYIFKRAWDKIAESRRNWLLFDQIHLGERGARVIFNLAKEYISKN
;
A
#
# COMPACT_ATOMS: atom_id res chain seq x y z
N MET A 1 26.09 -39.71 -15.85
CA MET A 1 26.19 -38.94 -14.59
C MET A 1 26.45 -37.44 -14.82
N PHE A 2 27.52 -37.01 -15.52
CA PHE A 2 27.84 -35.59 -15.75
C PHE A 2 26.77 -34.85 -16.53
N ILE A 3 26.26 -35.40 -17.63
CA ILE A 3 25.17 -34.79 -18.44
C ILE A 3 23.88 -34.65 -17.62
N SER A 4 23.54 -35.64 -16.81
CA SER A 4 22.35 -35.58 -15.94
C SER A 4 22.44 -34.46 -14.90
N ILE A 5 23.62 -34.20 -14.34
CA ILE A 5 23.85 -33.09 -13.40
C ILE A 5 23.69 -31.74 -14.11
N ILE A 6 24.23 -31.60 -15.33
CA ILE A 6 24.09 -30.38 -16.12
C ILE A 6 22.63 -30.09 -16.44
N LEU A 7 21.86 -31.10 -16.86
CA LEU A 7 20.43 -30.94 -17.15
C LEU A 7 19.63 -30.52 -15.90
N VAL A 8 19.94 -31.09 -14.74
CA VAL A 8 19.31 -30.68 -13.47
C VAL A 8 19.65 -29.22 -13.14
N LEU A 9 20.92 -28.81 -13.29
CA LEU A 9 21.32 -27.43 -13.04
C LEU A 9 20.63 -26.45 -13.99
N ILE A 10 20.56 -26.77 -15.28
CA ILE A 10 19.83 -25.94 -16.27
C ILE A 10 18.35 -25.83 -15.92
N SER A 11 17.71 -26.93 -15.52
CA SER A 11 16.30 -26.93 -15.13
C SER A 11 16.07 -26.07 -13.88
N VAL A 12 16.92 -26.15 -12.86
CA VAL A 12 16.83 -25.32 -11.66
C VAL A 12 16.98 -23.83 -11.99
N ILE A 13 17.96 -23.49 -12.86
CA ILE A 13 18.16 -22.09 -13.31
C ILE A 13 16.92 -21.60 -14.06
N ALA A 14 16.39 -22.39 -15.01
CA ALA A 14 15.21 -22.03 -15.78
C ALA A 14 13.96 -21.81 -14.90
N ILE A 15 13.72 -22.70 -13.93
CA ILE A 15 12.62 -22.56 -12.94
C ILE A 15 12.79 -21.31 -12.11
N THR A 16 14.02 -21.04 -11.60
CA THR A 16 14.31 -19.85 -10.80
C THR A 16 14.10 -18.57 -11.60
N LEU A 17 14.57 -18.54 -12.83
CA LEU A 17 14.37 -17.39 -13.72
C LEU A 17 12.90 -17.19 -14.07
N GLY A 18 12.18 -18.26 -14.41
CA GLY A 18 10.74 -18.22 -14.68
C GLY A 18 9.94 -17.69 -13.47
N PHE A 19 10.29 -18.12 -12.27
CA PHE A 19 9.66 -17.61 -11.06
C PHE A 19 10.00 -16.13 -10.80
N PHE A 20 11.25 -15.73 -11.03
CA PHE A 20 11.64 -14.31 -10.92
C PHE A 20 10.84 -13.43 -11.90
N VAL A 21 10.71 -13.85 -13.15
CA VAL A 21 9.89 -13.17 -14.15
C VAL A 21 8.41 -13.12 -13.74
N TYR A 22 7.87 -14.22 -13.21
CA TYR A 22 6.51 -14.25 -12.68
C TYR A 22 6.27 -13.23 -11.57
N VAL A 23 7.18 -13.14 -10.59
CA VAL A 23 7.09 -12.14 -9.52
C VAL A 23 7.18 -10.73 -10.08
N LEU A 24 8.09 -10.46 -11.03
CA LEU A 24 8.15 -9.16 -11.71
C LEU A 24 6.84 -8.80 -12.39
N ILE A 25 6.23 -9.75 -13.12
CA ILE A 25 4.93 -9.52 -13.77
C ILE A 25 3.86 -9.14 -12.73
N ILE A 26 3.79 -9.85 -11.61
CA ILE A 26 2.84 -9.52 -10.54
C ILE A 26 3.10 -8.11 -10.00
N THR A 27 4.36 -7.73 -9.77
CA THR A 27 4.71 -6.43 -9.18
C THR A 27 4.41 -5.25 -10.09
N VAL A 28 4.45 -5.43 -11.41
CA VAL A 28 4.17 -4.37 -12.40
C VAL A 28 2.74 -4.37 -12.92
N LYS A 29 2.01 -5.48 -12.74
CA LYS A 29 0.63 -5.58 -13.19
C LYS A 29 -0.25 -4.63 -12.39
N LEU A 30 -0.95 -3.73 -13.07
CA LEU A 30 -1.89 -2.80 -12.44
C LEU A 30 -3.09 -3.53 -11.83
N PRO A 31 -3.72 -3.00 -10.79
CA PRO A 31 -4.91 -3.59 -10.19
C PRO A 31 -6.07 -3.58 -11.18
N GLN A 32 -7.00 -4.51 -11.00
CA GLN A 32 -8.25 -4.54 -11.76
C GLN A 32 -9.25 -3.50 -11.26
N GLY A 33 -10.11 -3.04 -12.14
CA GLY A 33 -11.16 -2.07 -11.82
C GLY A 33 -10.60 -0.68 -11.60
N ARG A 34 -9.71 -0.22 -12.48
CA ARG A 34 -9.20 1.14 -12.49
C ARG A 34 -10.17 2.12 -13.15
N ALA A 35 -9.98 3.40 -12.89
CA ALA A 35 -10.77 4.48 -13.46
C ALA A 35 -10.79 4.46 -15.00
N ILE A 36 -9.64 4.17 -15.63
CA ILE A 36 -9.56 4.08 -17.08
C ILE A 36 -10.47 2.99 -17.65
N GLU A 37 -10.54 1.82 -17.00
CA GLU A 37 -11.44 0.73 -17.38
C GLU A 37 -12.91 1.12 -17.17
N MET A 38 -13.19 1.92 -16.13
CA MET A 38 -14.54 2.40 -15.83
C MET A 38 -15.02 3.44 -16.85
N ILE A 39 -14.14 4.33 -17.31
CA ILE A 39 -14.44 5.32 -18.36
C ILE A 39 -14.83 4.59 -19.66
N GLU A 40 -14.10 3.53 -20.03
CA GLU A 40 -14.37 2.75 -21.22
C GLU A 40 -15.69 1.97 -21.16
N LYS A 41 -16.03 1.42 -19.98
CA LYS A 41 -17.22 0.59 -19.75
C LYS A 41 -18.47 1.38 -19.37
N GLY A 42 -18.31 2.64 -18.96
CA GLY A 42 -19.36 3.48 -18.38
C GLY A 42 -19.60 3.21 -16.89
N ARG A 43 -20.10 4.26 -16.20
CA ARG A 43 -20.46 4.17 -14.78
C ARG A 43 -21.64 3.21 -14.57
N PRO A 44 -21.64 2.38 -13.51
CA PRO A 44 -22.77 1.52 -13.18
C PRO A 44 -24.03 2.33 -12.88
N LYS A 45 -25.18 1.82 -13.29
CA LYS A 45 -26.49 2.48 -13.06
C LYS A 45 -27.00 2.27 -11.64
N ILE A 46 -26.48 1.29 -10.91
CA ILE A 46 -26.94 0.88 -9.58
C ILE A 46 -25.72 0.75 -8.67
N GLY A 47 -25.86 1.14 -7.40
CA GLY A 47 -24.82 1.10 -6.38
C GLY A 47 -23.92 2.33 -6.40
N ARG A 48 -23.11 2.46 -5.37
CA ARG A 48 -22.13 3.54 -5.24
C ARG A 48 -20.86 3.19 -6.01
N LEU A 49 -20.17 4.22 -6.46
CA LEU A 49 -18.80 4.09 -6.97
C LEU A 49 -17.83 4.58 -5.89
N VAL A 50 -17.03 3.66 -5.38
CA VAL A 50 -16.04 3.93 -4.32
C VAL A 50 -14.64 3.89 -4.93
N ALA A 51 -13.85 4.96 -4.80
CA ALA A 51 -12.47 5.00 -5.25
C ALA A 51 -11.51 4.85 -4.07
N CYS A 52 -10.69 3.80 -4.11
CA CYS A 52 -9.61 3.58 -3.16
C CYS A 52 -8.30 4.02 -3.82
N ILE A 53 -7.76 5.15 -3.38
CA ILE A 53 -6.58 5.79 -3.99
C ILE A 53 -5.38 5.61 -3.06
N GLY A 54 -4.23 5.22 -3.61
CA GLY A 54 -3.04 5.06 -2.79
C GLY A 54 -1.84 4.45 -3.50
N ASP A 55 -0.99 3.83 -2.72
CA ASP A 55 0.24 3.16 -3.15
C ASP A 55 0.12 1.63 -3.17
N SER A 56 1.22 0.90 -2.90
CA SER A 56 1.26 -0.56 -2.88
C SER A 56 0.33 -1.19 -1.82
N LEU A 57 0.07 -0.49 -0.73
CA LEU A 57 -0.82 -0.96 0.34
C LEU A 57 -2.29 -0.97 -0.12
N THR A 58 -2.66 -0.09 -1.04
CA THR A 58 -3.98 -0.07 -1.68
C THR A 58 -4.02 -1.00 -2.89
N HIS A 59 -2.95 -1.05 -3.68
CA HIS A 59 -2.82 -1.99 -4.81
C HIS A 59 -3.07 -3.44 -4.36
N GLY A 60 -2.35 -3.87 -3.33
CA GLY A 60 -2.55 -5.18 -2.69
C GLY A 60 -2.02 -6.38 -3.49
N ASN A 61 -1.19 -6.20 -4.52
CA ASN A 61 -0.57 -7.29 -5.26
C ASN A 61 0.64 -7.90 -4.52
N LEU A 62 1.26 -7.10 -3.66
CA LEU A 62 2.27 -7.54 -2.70
C LEU A 62 1.60 -7.64 -1.33
N GLY A 63 0.97 -8.78 -1.03
CA GLY A 63 0.25 -9.01 0.21
C GLY A 63 -1.25 -9.21 0.00
N VAL A 64 -2.05 -8.70 0.93
CA VAL A 64 -3.51 -8.85 0.92
C VAL A 64 -4.19 -7.56 0.45
N CYS A 65 -5.01 -7.65 -0.58
CA CYS A 65 -5.78 -6.53 -1.12
C CYS A 65 -7.07 -6.30 -0.33
N TRP A 66 -7.08 -5.32 0.58
CA TRP A 66 -8.25 -4.96 1.35
C TRP A 66 -9.42 -4.43 0.49
N VAL A 67 -9.13 -3.84 -0.68
CA VAL A 67 -10.16 -3.40 -1.64
C VAL A 67 -10.96 -4.59 -2.19
N ASN A 68 -10.33 -5.75 -2.38
CA ASN A 68 -11.06 -6.96 -2.79
C ASN A 68 -12.01 -7.46 -1.71
N HIS A 69 -11.66 -7.30 -0.44
CA HIS A 69 -12.57 -7.62 0.67
C HIS A 69 -13.77 -6.67 0.68
N LEU A 70 -13.60 -5.39 0.36
CA LEU A 70 -14.71 -4.45 0.21
C LEU A 70 -15.64 -4.84 -0.96
N ARG A 71 -15.09 -5.26 -2.11
CA ARG A 71 -15.87 -5.75 -3.25
C ARG A 71 -16.75 -6.93 -2.88
N TYR A 72 -16.24 -7.81 -2.03
CA TYR A 72 -17.00 -8.96 -1.54
C TYR A 72 -18.08 -8.56 -0.53
N GLU A 73 -17.77 -7.64 0.37
CA GLU A 73 -18.69 -7.15 1.41
C GLU A 73 -19.84 -6.31 0.86
N PHE A 74 -19.57 -5.51 -0.18
CA PHE A 74 -20.54 -4.62 -0.82
C PHE A 74 -20.79 -5.01 -2.29
N PRO A 75 -21.49 -6.13 -2.57
CA PRO A 75 -21.61 -6.67 -3.93
C PRO A 75 -22.37 -5.76 -4.90
N ASN A 76 -23.21 -4.85 -4.38
CA ASN A 76 -23.95 -3.89 -5.19
C ASN A 76 -23.13 -2.63 -5.54
N ASP A 77 -22.07 -2.34 -4.79
CA ASP A 77 -21.18 -1.20 -5.05
C ASP A 77 -20.06 -1.56 -6.03
N LYS A 78 -19.47 -0.57 -6.65
CA LYS A 78 -18.29 -0.72 -7.51
C LYS A 78 -17.09 -0.04 -6.89
N PHE A 79 -15.94 -0.71 -6.97
CA PHE A 79 -14.71 -0.25 -6.35
C PHE A 79 -13.62 -0.05 -7.41
N LEU A 80 -13.15 1.20 -7.51
CA LEU A 80 -11.93 1.51 -8.24
C LEU A 80 -10.75 1.25 -7.29
N ASN A 81 -9.81 0.41 -7.74
CA ASN A 81 -8.53 0.27 -7.06
C ASN A 81 -7.51 1.12 -7.82
N GLU A 82 -7.22 2.28 -7.26
CA GLU A 82 -6.21 3.22 -7.76
C GLU A 82 -4.94 3.19 -6.89
N GLY A 83 -4.56 2.01 -6.43
CA GLY A 83 -3.26 1.78 -5.80
C GLY A 83 -2.19 1.53 -6.85
N ILE A 84 -1.06 2.22 -6.78
CA ILE A 84 0.11 1.98 -7.62
C ILE A 84 1.36 1.83 -6.76
N ASN A 85 2.10 0.75 -6.97
CA ASN A 85 3.29 0.44 -6.18
C ASN A 85 4.32 1.57 -6.23
N GLY A 86 4.77 2.02 -5.07
CA GLY A 86 5.81 3.03 -4.95
C GLY A 86 5.34 4.47 -5.09
N ASP A 87 4.06 4.72 -5.40
CA ASP A 87 3.56 6.08 -5.55
C ASP A 87 3.78 6.92 -4.29
N VAL A 88 4.22 8.16 -4.53
CA VAL A 88 4.23 9.26 -3.58
C VAL A 88 3.05 10.20 -3.88
N VAL A 89 2.75 11.13 -2.99
CA VAL A 89 1.64 12.09 -3.15
C VAL A 89 1.66 12.82 -4.49
N TRP A 90 2.84 13.19 -4.99
CA TRP A 90 3.02 13.84 -6.30
C TRP A 90 2.46 13.00 -7.46
N GLN A 91 2.74 11.69 -7.49
CA GLN A 91 2.29 10.81 -8.56
C GLN A 91 0.76 10.62 -8.54
N VAL A 92 0.14 10.55 -7.36
CA VAL A 92 -1.32 10.54 -7.24
C VAL A 92 -1.91 11.83 -7.80
N HIS A 93 -1.29 12.97 -7.51
CA HIS A 93 -1.72 14.28 -8.02
C HIS A 93 -1.69 14.34 -9.55
N GLU A 94 -0.63 13.81 -10.18
CA GLU A 94 -0.47 13.78 -11.64
C GLU A 94 -1.50 12.88 -12.35
N ARG A 95 -1.95 11.78 -11.72
CA ARG A 95 -2.87 10.82 -12.33
C ARG A 95 -4.32 10.91 -11.84
N LEU A 96 -4.71 12.02 -11.24
CA LEU A 96 -6.02 12.16 -10.61
C LEU A 96 -7.19 12.29 -11.60
N GLU A 97 -6.96 12.90 -12.77
CA GLU A 97 -8.00 13.25 -13.73
C GLU A 97 -8.92 12.09 -14.17
N PRO A 98 -8.42 10.88 -14.51
CA PRO A 98 -9.31 9.77 -14.83
C PRO A 98 -10.22 9.37 -13.67
N ILE A 99 -9.75 9.50 -12.42
CA ILE A 99 -10.52 9.16 -11.23
C ILE A 99 -11.67 10.15 -11.05
N LEU A 100 -11.39 11.45 -11.18
CA LEU A 100 -12.39 12.51 -11.09
C LEU A 100 -13.46 12.39 -12.19
N LYS A 101 -13.07 12.04 -13.42
CA LYS A 101 -14.00 11.78 -14.53
C LYS A 101 -14.97 10.63 -14.29
N CYS A 102 -14.67 9.72 -13.37
CA CYS A 102 -15.60 8.67 -12.98
C CYS A 102 -16.69 9.17 -12.01
N HIS A 103 -16.54 10.35 -11.43
CA HIS A 103 -17.44 10.92 -10.41
C HIS A 103 -17.74 9.92 -9.27
N PRO A 104 -16.75 9.46 -8.50
CA PRO A 104 -16.99 8.54 -7.40
C PRO A 104 -17.88 9.18 -6.34
N ASP A 105 -18.71 8.36 -5.67
CA ASP A 105 -19.55 8.81 -4.56
C ASP A 105 -18.76 8.88 -3.25
N VAL A 106 -17.76 8.02 -3.13
CA VAL A 106 -16.91 7.91 -1.93
C VAL A 106 -15.46 7.76 -2.36
N ILE A 107 -14.56 8.46 -1.68
CA ILE A 107 -13.11 8.27 -1.82
C ILE A 107 -12.49 7.88 -0.47
N ILE A 108 -11.62 6.88 -0.51
CA ILE A 108 -10.70 6.54 0.57
C ILE A 108 -9.28 6.75 0.05
N LEU A 109 -8.57 7.72 0.62
CA LEU A 109 -7.21 8.09 0.25
C LEU A 109 -6.23 7.55 1.29
N MET A 110 -5.26 6.73 0.87
CA MET A 110 -4.16 6.23 1.71
C MET A 110 -2.84 6.40 0.97
N ILE A 111 -2.16 7.51 1.19
CA ILE A 111 -0.93 7.91 0.50
C ILE A 111 0.02 8.63 1.44
N GLY A 112 1.33 8.47 1.25
CA GLY A 112 2.37 9.13 2.03
C GLY A 112 3.41 8.20 2.65
N SER A 113 3.18 6.87 2.68
CA SER A 113 4.15 5.91 3.20
C SER A 113 5.47 5.96 2.42
N ASN A 114 5.39 6.10 1.08
CA ASN A 114 6.56 6.22 0.23
C ASN A 114 7.22 7.60 0.34
N ASP A 115 6.45 8.67 0.56
CA ASP A 115 6.98 10.00 0.89
C ASP A 115 7.79 9.96 2.18
N ALA A 116 7.26 9.31 3.21
CA ALA A 116 7.95 9.16 4.49
C ALA A 116 9.20 8.29 4.37
N MET A 117 9.13 7.15 3.69
CA MET A 117 10.31 6.30 3.46
C MET A 117 11.36 6.99 2.57
N GLY A 118 10.92 7.72 1.55
CA GLY A 118 11.79 8.49 0.65
C GLY A 118 12.48 9.66 1.35
N SER A 119 11.80 10.36 2.24
CA SER A 119 12.35 11.48 2.99
C SER A 119 13.15 11.08 4.24
N PHE A 120 13.17 9.80 4.59
CA PHE A 120 13.80 9.31 5.82
C PHE A 120 15.33 9.52 5.85
N ASN A 121 16.00 9.37 4.70
CA ASN A 121 17.42 9.68 4.54
C ASN A 121 17.75 9.93 3.07
N LYS A 122 18.89 10.60 2.80
CA LYS A 122 19.33 10.98 1.46
C LYS A 122 19.36 9.80 0.47
N ARG A 123 19.92 8.65 0.87
CA ARG A 123 20.02 7.46 0.01
C ARG A 123 18.66 6.91 -0.38
N SER A 124 17.72 6.87 0.55
CA SER A 124 16.33 6.47 0.26
C SER A 124 15.70 7.43 -0.73
N GLY A 125 15.84 8.73 -0.51
CA GLY A 125 15.30 9.76 -1.39
C GLY A 125 15.84 9.68 -2.83
N GLU A 126 17.15 9.53 -2.99
CA GLU A 126 17.78 9.32 -4.30
C GLU A 126 17.26 8.05 -4.99
N GLY A 127 17.06 6.97 -4.21
CA GLY A 127 16.48 5.73 -4.69
C GLY A 127 15.04 5.92 -5.18
N TYR A 128 14.18 6.58 -4.40
CA TYR A 128 12.81 6.90 -4.79
C TYR A 128 12.76 7.78 -6.03
N LYS A 129 13.53 8.88 -6.08
CA LYS A 129 13.60 9.76 -7.25
C LYS A 129 13.95 8.99 -8.52
N LYS A 130 14.99 8.15 -8.47
CA LYS A 130 15.46 7.38 -9.63
C LYS A 130 14.45 6.32 -10.06
N ASN A 131 13.97 5.50 -9.12
CA ASN A 131 13.15 4.32 -9.44
C ASN A 131 11.74 4.71 -9.88
N ASN A 132 11.17 5.75 -9.28
CA ASN A 132 9.82 6.23 -9.57
C ASN A 132 9.81 7.42 -10.54
N LYS A 133 10.97 7.80 -11.09
CA LYS A 133 11.11 8.92 -12.05
C LYS A 133 10.53 10.24 -11.53
N LEU A 134 10.73 10.50 -10.23
CA LEU A 134 10.22 11.72 -9.62
C LEU A 134 11.03 12.94 -10.07
N PRO A 135 10.40 14.12 -10.20
CA PRO A 135 11.10 15.36 -10.53
C PRO A 135 12.12 15.73 -9.45
N GLU A 136 11.77 15.48 -8.19
CA GLU A 136 12.59 15.83 -7.03
C GLU A 136 12.63 14.66 -6.01
N ILE A 137 13.59 14.73 -5.08
CA ILE A 137 13.67 13.80 -3.95
C ILE A 137 12.45 14.06 -3.03
N PRO A 138 11.73 13.01 -2.59
CA PRO A 138 10.64 13.18 -1.63
C PRO A 138 11.15 13.84 -0.35
N THR A 139 10.43 14.85 0.12
CA THR A 139 10.69 15.55 1.38
C THR A 139 9.40 15.74 2.16
N PHE A 140 9.51 15.92 3.47
CA PHE A 140 8.32 16.24 4.28
C PHE A 140 7.71 17.60 3.88
N ASP A 141 8.52 18.56 3.46
CA ASP A 141 8.02 19.86 3.01
C ASP A 141 7.25 19.77 1.69
N ALA A 142 7.72 18.94 0.74
CA ALA A 142 6.97 18.66 -0.47
C ALA A 142 5.63 17.97 -0.16
N PHE A 143 5.61 17.00 0.76
CA PHE A 143 4.39 16.35 1.20
C PHE A 143 3.39 17.35 1.83
N LYS A 144 3.89 18.25 2.70
CA LYS A 144 3.07 19.30 3.33
C LYS A 144 2.43 20.25 2.33
N LYS A 145 3.10 20.50 1.21
CA LYS A 145 2.54 21.31 0.12
C LYS A 145 1.51 20.52 -0.70
N LEU A 146 1.88 19.34 -1.16
CA LEU A 146 1.11 18.58 -2.15
C LEU A 146 -0.12 17.89 -1.58
N LEU A 147 -0.11 17.44 -0.31
CA LEU A 147 -1.27 16.76 0.27
C LEU A 147 -2.51 17.66 0.36
N PRO A 148 -2.44 18.89 0.89
CA PRO A 148 -3.59 19.81 0.90
C PRO A 148 -4.10 20.12 -0.51
N GLU A 149 -3.21 20.32 -1.50
CA GLU A 149 -3.56 20.56 -2.89
C GLU A 149 -4.30 19.36 -3.51
N LEU A 150 -3.86 18.13 -3.20
CA LEU A 150 -4.53 16.90 -3.61
C LEU A 150 -5.94 16.81 -3.01
N ILE A 151 -6.07 17.09 -1.72
CA ILE A 151 -7.36 17.08 -1.02
C ILE A 151 -8.30 18.12 -1.61
N ASP A 152 -7.82 19.33 -1.93
CA ASP A 152 -8.63 20.39 -2.55
C ASP A 152 -9.18 19.93 -3.91
N ARG A 153 -8.40 19.25 -4.72
CA ARG A 153 -8.87 18.66 -5.99
C ARG A 153 -9.90 17.55 -5.79
N LEU A 154 -9.90 16.89 -4.63
CA LEU A 154 -10.88 15.87 -4.27
C LEU A 154 -12.10 16.43 -3.55
N SER A 155 -12.14 17.72 -3.21
CA SER A 155 -13.18 18.34 -2.37
C SER A 155 -14.57 18.37 -3.01
N GLU A 156 -14.67 18.23 -4.34
CA GLU A 156 -15.95 18.12 -5.06
C GLU A 156 -16.65 16.77 -4.81
N ILE A 157 -15.94 15.78 -4.28
CA ILE A 157 -16.48 14.45 -3.99
C ILE A 157 -17.21 14.49 -2.64
N PRO A 158 -18.50 14.07 -2.59
CA PRO A 158 -19.34 14.25 -1.41
C PRO A 158 -18.80 13.59 -0.14
N LYS A 159 -18.10 12.45 -0.29
CA LYS A 159 -17.60 11.63 0.82
C LYS A 159 -16.13 11.30 0.61
N LEU A 160 -15.26 12.04 1.30
CA LEU A 160 -13.81 11.84 1.29
C LEU A 160 -13.32 11.46 2.69
N ALA A 161 -12.55 10.38 2.77
CA ALA A 161 -11.76 10.04 3.95
C ALA A 161 -10.29 9.87 3.60
N ILE A 162 -9.41 10.28 4.52
CA ILE A 162 -7.97 10.02 4.44
C ILE A 162 -7.55 9.06 5.56
N CYS A 163 -6.70 8.09 5.22
CA CYS A 163 -6.10 7.19 6.19
C CYS A 163 -4.84 7.80 6.79
N THR A 164 -4.62 7.59 8.10
CA THR A 164 -3.28 7.72 8.65
C THR A 164 -2.39 6.60 8.11
N LEU A 165 -1.08 6.85 8.02
CA LEU A 165 -0.11 5.90 7.50
C LEU A 165 0.11 4.75 8.48
N PRO A 166 0.15 3.50 8.03
CA PRO A 166 0.50 2.37 8.88
C PRO A 166 1.95 2.47 9.37
N PRO A 167 2.31 1.75 10.44
CA PRO A 167 3.70 1.65 10.86
C PRO A 167 4.59 1.05 9.77
N ILE A 168 5.83 1.50 9.70
CA ILE A 168 6.88 0.88 8.87
C ILE A 168 7.78 0.05 9.79
N GLY A 169 7.76 -1.26 9.60
CA GLY A 169 8.23 -2.17 10.64
C GLY A 169 7.36 -2.08 11.90
N GLU A 170 7.49 -3.04 12.77
CA GLU A 170 6.60 -3.17 13.93
C GLU A 170 7.34 -2.92 15.26
N TYR A 171 8.45 -2.18 15.22
CA TYR A 171 9.21 -1.84 16.41
C TYR A 171 8.70 -0.51 16.98
N PRO A 172 8.04 -0.51 18.16
CA PRO A 172 7.54 0.70 18.77
C PRO A 172 8.66 1.70 19.02
N GLY A 173 8.41 2.99 18.72
CA GLY A 173 9.39 4.07 18.98
C GLY A 173 10.64 4.02 18.08
N SER A 174 10.65 3.20 17.02
CA SER A 174 11.74 3.23 16.05
C SER A 174 11.82 4.59 15.34
N THR A 175 13.03 4.98 14.89
CA THR A 175 13.24 6.28 14.24
C THR A 175 12.39 6.45 12.98
N ILE A 176 12.12 5.36 12.24
CA ILE A 176 11.22 5.44 11.10
C ILE A 176 9.77 5.67 11.52
N ASN A 177 9.30 5.04 12.60
CA ASN A 177 7.94 5.27 13.09
C ASN A 177 7.76 6.66 13.72
N GLN A 178 8.76 7.17 14.42
CA GLN A 178 8.77 8.58 14.83
C GLN A 178 8.73 9.56 13.64
N HIS A 179 9.30 9.16 12.50
CA HIS A 179 9.21 9.92 11.26
C HIS A 179 7.81 9.81 10.63
N ILE A 180 7.20 8.62 10.60
CA ILE A 180 5.82 8.39 10.18
C ILE A 180 4.83 9.19 11.04
N ASP A 181 5.04 9.27 12.35
CA ASP A 181 4.19 10.03 13.26
C ASP A 181 4.08 11.51 12.85
N LYS A 182 5.16 12.13 12.38
CA LYS A 182 5.12 13.51 11.85
C LYS A 182 4.19 13.64 10.63
N PHE A 183 4.19 12.64 9.76
CA PHE A 183 3.27 12.61 8.62
C PHE A 183 1.83 12.40 9.08
N ASN A 184 1.61 11.50 10.04
CA ASN A 184 0.30 11.23 10.61
C ASN A 184 -0.29 12.45 11.34
N ASP A 185 0.52 13.17 12.10
CA ASP A 185 0.10 14.43 12.74
C ASP A 185 -0.30 15.47 11.70
N PHE A 186 0.48 15.59 10.62
CA PHE A 186 0.16 16.51 9.53
C PHE A 186 -1.10 16.08 8.77
N ILE A 187 -1.30 14.79 8.50
CA ILE A 187 -2.52 14.24 7.89
C ILE A 187 -3.74 14.57 8.76
N LYS A 188 -3.68 14.27 10.07
CA LYS A 188 -4.77 14.55 11.01
C LYS A 188 -5.10 16.06 11.06
N LYS A 189 -4.08 16.91 11.12
CA LYS A 189 -4.23 18.37 11.10
C LYS A 189 -4.89 18.84 9.79
N THR A 190 -4.38 18.43 8.65
CA THR A 190 -4.92 18.79 7.33
C THR A 190 -6.37 18.33 7.18
N ALA A 191 -6.68 17.10 7.62
CA ALA A 191 -8.04 16.58 7.59
C ALA A 191 -9.00 17.42 8.45
N GLN A 192 -8.56 17.85 9.63
CA GLN A 192 -9.34 18.74 10.50
C GLN A 192 -9.59 20.10 9.83
N GLU A 193 -8.56 20.71 9.25
CA GLU A 193 -8.65 22.01 8.56
C GLU A 193 -9.56 21.95 7.31
N LYS A 194 -9.57 20.80 6.62
CA LYS A 194 -10.37 20.57 5.40
C LYS A 194 -11.74 19.91 5.70
N HIS A 195 -12.06 19.65 6.98
CA HIS A 195 -13.32 19.03 7.42
C HIS A 195 -13.60 17.66 6.76
N ILE A 196 -12.56 16.85 6.53
CA ILE A 196 -12.68 15.51 5.97
C ILE A 196 -12.46 14.44 7.06
N SER A 197 -13.02 13.25 6.82
CA SER A 197 -12.92 12.13 7.77
C SER A 197 -11.51 11.54 7.80
N VAL A 198 -11.06 11.15 8.99
CA VAL A 198 -9.80 10.39 9.17
C VAL A 198 -10.11 8.95 9.51
N LEU A 199 -9.55 8.01 8.75
CA LEU A 199 -9.48 6.61 9.13
C LEU A 199 -8.18 6.38 9.90
N ALA A 200 -8.30 6.09 11.20
CA ALA A 200 -7.17 5.99 12.13
C ALA A 200 -6.40 4.66 11.97
N VAL A 201 -5.83 4.41 10.78
CA VAL A 201 -5.12 3.17 10.46
C VAL A 201 -3.91 2.96 11.37
N SER A 202 -3.10 4.01 11.59
CA SER A 202 -1.94 3.94 12.48
C SER A 202 -2.32 3.47 13.88
N ASP A 203 -3.28 4.16 14.49
CA ASP A 203 -3.68 3.91 15.87
C ASP A 203 -4.26 2.48 16.00
N SER A 204 -5.16 2.08 15.07
CA SER A 204 -5.76 0.75 15.04
C SER A 204 -4.73 -0.38 14.79
N MET A 205 -3.68 -0.11 14.01
CA MET A 205 -2.61 -1.08 13.81
C MET A 205 -1.72 -1.22 15.05
N TRP A 206 -1.43 -0.13 15.75
CA TRP A 206 -0.69 -0.21 17.02
C TRP A 206 -1.50 -0.94 18.09
N ASP A 207 -2.82 -0.75 18.15
CA ASP A 207 -3.72 -1.49 19.04
C ASP A 207 -3.70 -3.00 18.70
N GLU A 208 -3.79 -3.37 17.43
CA GLU A 208 -3.70 -4.77 17.01
C GLU A 208 -2.30 -5.36 17.32
N LEU A 209 -1.23 -4.59 17.18
CA LEU A 209 0.13 -5.00 17.53
C LEU A 209 0.30 -5.28 19.03
N SER A 210 -0.54 -4.70 19.90
CA SER A 210 -0.54 -5.00 21.34
C SER A 210 -0.94 -6.44 21.65
N ASN A 211 -1.67 -7.10 20.75
CA ASN A 211 -2.06 -8.52 20.85
C ASN A 211 -0.92 -9.50 20.55
N ARG A 212 0.21 -9.00 20.04
CA ARG A 212 1.35 -9.84 19.70
C ARG A 212 2.00 -10.43 20.95
N THR A 213 2.16 -11.76 20.98
CA THR A 213 2.69 -12.51 22.12
C THR A 213 4.21 -12.66 22.15
N TYR A 214 4.92 -12.09 21.17
CA TYR A 214 6.38 -12.20 21.05
C TYR A 214 7.01 -10.84 20.68
N PRO A 215 8.26 -10.58 21.09
CA PRO A 215 8.93 -9.31 20.77
C PRO A 215 9.29 -9.24 19.28
N VAL A 216 9.32 -8.01 18.75
CA VAL A 216 9.88 -7.71 17.43
C VAL A 216 11.37 -8.05 17.42
N LYS A 217 11.85 -8.67 16.35
CA LYS A 217 13.22 -9.13 16.26
C LYS A 217 14.17 -8.14 15.60
N ARG A 218 13.66 -7.30 14.68
CA ARG A 218 14.51 -6.34 13.97
C ARG A 218 13.77 -5.04 13.64
N ASN A 219 14.56 -3.96 13.57
CA ASN A 219 14.12 -2.67 13.07
C ASN A 219 14.02 -2.68 11.54
N TYR A 220 13.25 -1.74 11.01
CA TYR A 220 13.20 -1.44 9.59
C TYR A 220 14.60 -1.14 9.04
N ASN A 221 14.91 -1.68 7.87
CA ASN A 221 16.15 -1.43 7.17
C ASN A 221 15.85 -0.80 5.79
N PRO A 222 16.23 0.46 5.58
CA PRO A 222 15.92 1.18 4.34
C PRO A 222 16.75 0.77 3.11
N LYS A 223 17.66 -0.22 3.23
CA LYS A 223 18.44 -0.70 2.10
C LYS A 223 17.56 -1.47 1.12
N MET A 224 17.46 -0.99 -0.11
CA MET A 224 16.64 -1.60 -1.16
C MET A 224 16.89 -3.09 -1.36
N ILE A 225 18.15 -3.53 -1.24
CA ILE A 225 18.48 -4.97 -1.37
C ILE A 225 17.85 -5.80 -0.24
N VAL A 226 17.72 -5.24 0.97
CA VAL A 226 17.09 -5.93 2.10
C VAL A 226 15.57 -6.02 1.87
N ILE A 227 14.97 -4.90 1.47
CA ILE A 227 13.53 -4.83 1.14
C ILE A 227 13.20 -5.82 0.02
N ALA A 228 13.95 -5.80 -1.09
CA ALA A 228 13.78 -6.73 -2.20
C ALA A 228 13.90 -8.19 -1.76
N LYS A 229 14.94 -8.53 -0.97
CA LYS A 229 15.12 -9.89 -0.43
C LYS A 229 13.92 -10.33 0.41
N ASP A 230 13.37 -9.44 1.23
CA ASP A 230 12.23 -9.73 2.08
C ASP A 230 10.97 -9.97 1.26
N ILE A 231 10.71 -9.12 0.25
CA ILE A 231 9.58 -9.26 -0.67
C ILE A 231 9.70 -10.58 -1.45
N TYR A 232 10.81 -10.81 -2.16
CA TYR A 232 10.99 -12.02 -2.96
C TYR A 232 10.96 -13.30 -2.12
N GLY A 233 11.60 -13.30 -0.95
CA GLY A 233 11.56 -14.43 -0.04
C GLY A 233 10.17 -14.73 0.51
N ALA A 234 9.31 -13.71 0.68
CA ALA A 234 7.92 -13.89 1.05
C ALA A 234 7.09 -14.42 -0.13
N CYS A 235 7.28 -13.88 -1.33
CA CYS A 235 6.62 -14.35 -2.55
C CYS A 235 6.91 -15.83 -2.83
N ILE A 236 8.15 -16.28 -2.64
CA ILE A 236 8.51 -17.70 -2.75
C ILE A 236 7.68 -18.53 -1.76
N GLN A 237 7.63 -18.12 -0.50
CA GLN A 237 6.89 -18.86 0.52
C GLN A 237 5.38 -18.89 0.23
N HIS A 238 4.84 -17.77 -0.23
CA HIS A 238 3.41 -17.68 -0.50
C HIS A 238 3.02 -18.42 -1.80
N TYR A 239 3.65 -18.11 -2.93
CA TYR A 239 3.22 -18.63 -4.23
C TYR A 239 3.64 -20.07 -4.49
N ILE A 240 4.83 -20.49 -4.03
CA ILE A 240 5.31 -21.86 -4.20
C ILE A 240 4.82 -22.76 -3.06
N PHE A 241 5.06 -22.35 -1.81
CA PHE A 241 4.76 -23.19 -0.65
C PHE A 241 3.36 -22.94 -0.06
N LYS A 242 2.52 -22.09 -0.71
CA LYS A 242 1.13 -21.78 -0.32
C LYS A 242 0.98 -21.34 1.12
N ARG A 243 2.01 -20.68 1.65
CA ARG A 243 2.02 -20.22 3.02
C ARG A 243 1.24 -18.90 3.14
N ALA A 244 0.35 -18.79 4.14
CA ALA A 244 -0.36 -17.55 4.41
C ALA A 244 0.60 -16.38 4.74
N TRP A 245 0.27 -15.17 4.37
CA TRP A 245 1.10 -13.98 4.60
C TRP A 245 1.36 -13.74 6.09
N ASP A 246 0.33 -13.92 6.95
CA ASP A 246 0.49 -13.83 8.40
C ASP A 246 1.47 -14.88 8.94
N LYS A 247 1.47 -16.11 8.39
CA LYS A 247 2.44 -17.14 8.79
C LYS A 247 3.86 -16.81 8.36
N ILE A 248 4.01 -16.08 7.25
CA ILE A 248 5.30 -15.56 6.81
C ILE A 248 5.74 -14.42 7.74
N ALA A 249 4.83 -13.49 8.09
CA ALA A 249 5.08 -12.44 9.05
C ALA A 249 5.53 -13.00 10.41
N GLU A 250 4.79 -13.94 10.98
CA GLU A 250 5.12 -14.62 12.25
C GLU A 250 6.50 -15.28 12.24
N SER A 251 6.89 -15.94 11.13
CA SER A 251 8.21 -16.55 11.00
C SER A 251 9.37 -15.53 11.02
N ARG A 252 9.05 -14.28 10.71
CA ARG A 252 9.95 -13.13 10.74
C ARG A 252 9.83 -12.31 12.02
N ARG A 253 9.00 -12.74 12.95
CA ARG A 253 8.65 -12.04 14.18
C ARG A 253 7.91 -10.73 13.94
N ASN A 254 7.18 -10.64 12.85
CA ASN A 254 6.22 -9.60 12.56
C ASN A 254 4.79 -10.13 12.78
N TRP A 255 3.81 -9.23 12.88
CA TRP A 255 2.41 -9.58 13.15
C TRP A 255 1.46 -9.15 12.02
N LEU A 256 1.58 -7.92 11.54
CA LEU A 256 0.74 -7.31 10.50
C LEU A 256 1.43 -7.27 9.13
N LEU A 257 2.77 -7.09 9.11
CA LEU A 257 3.56 -6.77 7.93
C LEU A 257 4.55 -7.89 7.64
N PHE A 258 4.40 -8.58 6.52
CA PHE A 258 5.24 -9.75 6.25
C PHE A 258 6.70 -9.41 5.85
N ASP A 259 6.94 -8.19 5.35
CA ASP A 259 8.26 -7.70 4.94
C ASP A 259 8.64 -6.35 5.57
N GLN A 260 7.94 -5.94 6.64
CA GLN A 260 8.01 -4.66 7.35
C GLN A 260 7.29 -3.49 6.68
N ILE A 261 6.69 -3.69 5.51
CA ILE A 261 5.96 -2.65 4.76
C ILE A 261 4.57 -3.15 4.36
N HIS A 262 4.52 -4.32 3.72
CA HIS A 262 3.30 -4.79 3.08
C HIS A 262 2.47 -5.69 4.00
N LEU A 263 1.15 -5.64 3.76
CA LEU A 263 0.12 -6.18 4.66
C LEU A 263 0.00 -7.70 4.58
N GLY A 264 0.05 -8.38 5.73
CA GLY A 264 -0.54 -9.69 5.91
C GLY A 264 -2.07 -9.63 6.01
N GLU A 265 -2.69 -10.76 6.28
CA GLU A 265 -4.14 -10.87 6.42
C GLU A 265 -4.67 -9.99 7.57
N ARG A 266 -3.97 -9.95 8.72
CA ARG A 266 -4.32 -9.11 9.88
C ARG A 266 -4.23 -7.63 9.55
N GLY A 267 -3.12 -7.20 8.94
CA GLY A 267 -2.92 -5.80 8.57
C GLY A 267 -3.98 -5.29 7.58
N ALA A 268 -4.29 -6.09 6.56
CA ALA A 268 -5.34 -5.76 5.60
C ALA A 268 -6.72 -5.72 6.25
N ARG A 269 -7.00 -6.58 7.23
CA ARG A 269 -8.27 -6.61 7.98
C ARG A 269 -8.49 -5.34 8.79
N VAL A 270 -7.45 -4.76 9.38
CA VAL A 270 -7.57 -3.47 10.09
C VAL A 270 -8.06 -2.38 9.14
N ILE A 271 -7.42 -2.24 7.97
CA ILE A 271 -7.82 -1.23 6.99
C ILE A 271 -9.22 -1.51 6.44
N PHE A 272 -9.50 -2.78 6.11
CA PHE A 272 -10.83 -3.20 5.64
C PHE A 272 -11.94 -2.83 6.63
N ASN A 273 -11.76 -3.09 7.93
CA ASN A 273 -12.77 -2.79 8.95
C ASN A 273 -13.05 -1.29 9.05
N LEU A 274 -12.02 -0.44 9.05
CA LEU A 274 -12.17 1.01 9.08
C LEU A 274 -12.87 1.53 7.81
N ALA A 275 -12.46 1.04 6.65
CA ALA A 275 -13.05 1.39 5.37
C ALA A 275 -14.52 0.93 5.28
N LYS A 276 -14.83 -0.31 5.69
CA LYS A 276 -16.18 -0.86 5.76
C LYS A 276 -17.08 -0.01 6.66
N GLU A 277 -16.60 0.34 7.85
CA GLU A 277 -17.38 1.18 8.78
C GLU A 277 -17.67 2.55 8.16
N TYR A 278 -16.67 3.18 7.54
CA TYR A 278 -16.85 4.47 6.87
C TYR A 278 -17.88 4.39 5.73
N ILE A 279 -17.74 3.40 4.83
CA ILE A 279 -18.66 3.21 3.70
C ILE A 279 -20.09 2.91 4.18
N SER A 280 -20.26 2.13 5.27
CA SER A 280 -21.57 1.78 5.80
C SER A 280 -22.33 2.97 6.40
N LYS A 281 -21.62 4.03 6.81
CA LYS A 281 -22.20 5.25 7.38
C LYS A 281 -22.48 6.34 6.34
N ASN A 282 -21.96 6.18 5.14
CA ASN A 282 -21.98 7.17 4.06
C ASN A 282 -22.54 6.60 2.76
#